data_6752c1dac60080ea655f3c8513ffebff
#
_entry.id   6752c1dac60080ea655f3c8513ffebff
#
_cell.length_a   1.000
_cell.length_b   1.000
_cell.length_c   1.000
_cell.angle_alpha   90.00
_cell.angle_beta   90.00
_cell.angle_gamma   90.00
#
_symmetry.space_group_name_H-M   'P 1'
#
loop_
_entity.id
_entity.type
_entity.pdbx_description
1 polymer ?
#
loop_
_entity_poly.entity_id
_entity_poly.type
_entity_poly.pdbx_seq_one_letter_code
_entity_poly.pdbx_strand_id
1 'polypeptide(L)'
;MVVSSVVFFSVSAATPPSIPIIAPESAGMLSDRLAVIDRLVQEGLDQEKMPGAVVVIGRRAGVVFRKAYGFRQTQPERVPMTLDTVFDLASLTKPIATATSVMVLIQQGKIDPASTVATYLPDFAANGKDTITVHQLLTHTGGLIADNSIEDYSGTPEEAIQKICALKPTAPPGTQFTYSDVGYIVLGQIVKAVSGKNVHEFSQEAIYQPLGMNETGYLPAESLRLRAAVTQQREDRWMQGEVHDPRAYALGGIAGHAGLFSAGDDLSRYAVMMLNRGQLGDAAILNEATFSLMTTAVDVPRGRRTPGWDARSGYSSNRSDLMTDQAFGHGGFTGTGIWIDPLQDLFVLFLSNRVHPDGKGLVNPLIGRIGTVASAAIVDEAKAVNPIGTGTADTAPAVPDVLNGIDVLQRDGFAALKGRRVGLITNQTGLSRDGVSTVRLLHEAEGVTLVTLFSPEHGLEGKLDIPKIGDQQDSTTGLKVFSLYGETRTPTKESLQSIDTLVFDIQDVGCRFYTYVS
;
A
#
# COMPACT_ATOMS: atom_id res chain seq x y z
N MET A 1 17.17 55.49 32.00
CA MET A 1 16.74 54.19 32.47
C MET A 1 15.68 53.72 31.47
N VAL A 2 16.04 52.86 30.50
CA VAL A 2 15.14 52.37 29.49
C VAL A 2 14.69 50.99 29.98
N VAL A 3 13.41 50.87 30.33
CA VAL A 3 12.80 49.57 30.70
C VAL A 3 12.33 48.88 29.42
N SER A 4 13.05 47.81 29.04
CA SER A 4 12.68 46.98 27.90
C SER A 4 11.66 45.96 28.39
N SER A 5 10.39 46.10 28.00
CA SER A 5 9.34 45.12 28.27
C SER A 5 9.47 43.96 27.29
N VAL A 6 9.83 42.77 27.77
CA VAL A 6 9.78 41.52 26.99
C VAL A 6 8.37 40.98 27.07
N VAL A 7 7.67 41.01 25.95
CA VAL A 7 6.34 40.37 25.81
C VAL A 7 6.53 38.90 25.46
N PHE A 8 6.23 38.04 26.41
CA PHE A 8 6.15 36.59 26.15
C PHE A 8 4.82 36.28 25.46
N PHE A 9 4.85 35.94 24.19
CA PHE A 9 3.73 35.31 23.54
C PHE A 9 3.72 33.80 23.93
N SER A 10 2.83 33.40 24.80
CA SER A 10 2.52 31.99 25.00
C SER A 10 1.73 31.53 23.77
N VAL A 11 2.36 30.79 22.88
CA VAL A 11 1.66 30.02 21.84
C VAL A 11 0.96 28.89 22.59
N SER A 12 -0.36 29.01 22.73
CA SER A 12 -1.19 27.90 23.18
C SER A 12 -1.09 26.79 22.13
N ALA A 13 -0.49 25.67 22.49
CA ALA A 13 -0.50 24.49 21.62
C ALA A 13 -1.95 24.08 21.40
N ALA A 14 -2.44 24.23 20.17
CA ALA A 14 -3.77 23.77 19.81
C ALA A 14 -3.84 22.24 20.06
N THR A 15 -4.91 21.80 20.70
CA THR A 15 -5.13 20.37 20.93
C THR A 15 -5.28 19.68 19.56
N PRO A 16 -4.47 18.67 19.23
CA PRO A 16 -4.58 17.97 17.95
C PRO A 16 -6.00 17.42 17.77
N PRO A 17 -6.60 17.54 16.57
CA PRO A 17 -7.96 17.08 16.34
C PRO A 17 -8.07 15.58 16.55
N SER A 18 -9.12 15.12 17.23
CA SER A 18 -9.45 13.70 17.34
C SER A 18 -9.99 13.19 16.00
N ILE A 19 -9.62 11.97 15.60
CA ILE A 19 -10.24 11.31 14.46
C ILE A 19 -11.56 10.71 14.93
N PRO A 20 -12.74 11.19 14.45
CA PRO A 20 -14.01 10.68 14.92
C PRO A 20 -14.25 9.25 14.42
N ILE A 21 -15.00 8.48 15.22
CA ILE A 21 -15.59 7.22 14.76
C ILE A 21 -16.97 7.56 14.22
N ILE A 22 -17.24 7.21 12.96
CA ILE A 22 -18.46 7.56 12.25
C ILE A 22 -19.14 6.32 11.65
N ALA A 23 -20.44 6.41 11.38
CA ALA A 23 -21.12 5.34 10.67
C ALA A 23 -20.57 5.21 9.23
N PRO A 24 -20.34 3.99 8.72
CA PRO A 24 -19.84 3.79 7.36
C PRO A 24 -20.65 4.52 6.30
N GLU A 25 -21.97 4.53 6.43
CA GLU A 25 -22.91 5.17 5.49
C GLU A 25 -22.72 6.69 5.42
N SER A 26 -22.35 7.33 6.52
CA SER A 26 -22.04 8.77 6.54
C SER A 26 -20.75 9.11 5.79
N ALA A 27 -19.90 8.11 5.57
CA ALA A 27 -18.69 8.22 4.77
C ALA A 27 -18.83 7.60 3.36
N GLY A 28 -20.04 7.29 2.91
CA GLY A 28 -20.28 6.67 1.61
C GLY A 28 -19.79 5.22 1.49
N MET A 29 -19.83 4.48 2.60
CA MET A 29 -19.46 3.07 2.64
C MET A 29 -20.62 2.22 3.19
N LEU A 30 -20.70 0.96 2.79
CA LEU A 30 -21.74 0.03 3.25
C LEU A 30 -21.24 -0.80 4.44
N SER A 31 -21.96 -0.72 5.57
CA SER A 31 -21.63 -1.47 6.80
C SER A 31 -21.74 -2.98 6.62
N ASP A 32 -22.73 -3.45 5.85
CA ASP A 32 -22.91 -4.89 5.56
C ASP A 32 -21.75 -5.49 4.76
N ARG A 33 -21.15 -4.71 3.85
CA ARG A 33 -19.93 -5.12 3.15
C ARG A 33 -18.72 -5.14 4.07
N LEU A 34 -18.56 -4.13 4.93
CA LEU A 34 -17.48 -4.10 5.91
C LEU A 34 -17.58 -5.25 6.93
N ALA A 35 -18.79 -5.72 7.26
CA ALA A 35 -19.01 -6.86 8.15
C ALA A 35 -18.36 -8.18 7.63
N VAL A 36 -18.09 -8.29 6.32
CA VAL A 36 -17.35 -9.42 5.76
C VAL A 36 -15.95 -9.55 6.35
N ILE A 37 -15.35 -8.44 6.80
CA ILE A 37 -14.02 -8.41 7.43
C ILE A 37 -13.98 -9.31 8.67
N ASP A 38 -15.07 -9.38 9.45
CA ASP A 38 -15.17 -10.24 10.63
C ASP A 38 -14.90 -11.71 10.28
N ARG A 39 -15.52 -12.19 9.21
CA ARG A 39 -15.33 -13.56 8.73
C ARG A 39 -13.90 -13.79 8.23
N LEU A 40 -13.34 -12.84 7.47
CA LEU A 40 -11.98 -12.96 6.95
C LEU A 40 -10.94 -13.04 8.07
N VAL A 41 -11.10 -12.23 9.11
CA VAL A 41 -10.19 -12.25 10.26
C VAL A 41 -10.36 -13.53 11.06
N GLN A 42 -11.62 -13.99 11.27
CA GLN A 42 -11.89 -15.24 11.96
C GLN A 42 -11.29 -16.46 11.21
N GLU A 43 -11.42 -16.51 9.87
CA GLU A 43 -10.74 -17.52 9.04
C GLU A 43 -9.22 -17.51 9.26
N GLY A 44 -8.62 -16.33 9.41
CA GLY A 44 -7.19 -16.19 9.70
C GLY A 44 -6.80 -16.71 11.08
N LEU A 45 -7.63 -16.48 12.10
CA LEU A 45 -7.45 -16.99 13.45
C LEU A 45 -7.60 -18.52 13.50
N ASP A 46 -8.65 -19.06 12.86
CA ASP A 46 -8.92 -20.50 12.79
C ASP A 46 -7.81 -21.27 12.05
N GLN A 47 -7.15 -20.62 11.11
CA GLN A 47 -5.99 -21.14 10.36
C GLN A 47 -4.65 -20.85 11.05
N GLU A 48 -4.66 -20.35 12.28
CA GLU A 48 -3.47 -20.04 13.08
C GLU A 48 -2.47 -19.10 12.37
N LYS A 49 -2.97 -18.21 11.47
CA LYS A 49 -2.12 -17.25 10.76
C LYS A 49 -1.59 -16.12 11.65
N MET A 50 -2.29 -15.86 12.75
CA MET A 50 -1.93 -14.92 13.80
C MET A 50 -2.73 -15.24 15.07
N PRO A 51 -2.24 -14.88 16.26
CA PRO A 51 -3.02 -15.05 17.51
C PRO A 51 -4.14 -14.02 17.65
N GLY A 52 -3.98 -12.85 17.07
CA GLY A 52 -4.97 -11.78 17.08
C GLY A 52 -4.60 -10.62 16.21
N ALA A 53 -5.54 -9.68 16.04
CA ALA A 53 -5.35 -8.48 15.25
C ALA A 53 -6.24 -7.33 15.72
N VAL A 54 -5.82 -6.09 15.39
CA VAL A 54 -6.66 -4.90 15.35
C VAL A 54 -6.77 -4.46 13.90
N VAL A 55 -8.02 -4.28 13.42
CA VAL A 55 -8.30 -3.79 12.08
C VAL A 55 -8.96 -2.42 12.19
N VAL A 56 -8.46 -1.44 11.43
CA VAL A 56 -9.05 -0.11 11.33
C VAL A 56 -9.18 0.27 9.87
N ILE A 57 -10.38 0.67 9.47
CA ILE A 57 -10.67 1.24 8.16
C ILE A 57 -11.19 2.65 8.36
N GLY A 58 -10.73 3.57 7.54
CA GLY A 58 -11.24 4.94 7.62
C GLY A 58 -11.04 5.73 6.34
N ARG A 59 -11.62 6.91 6.36
CA ARG A 59 -11.55 7.94 5.33
C ARG A 59 -11.11 9.26 5.96
N ARG A 60 -10.94 10.33 5.20
CA ARG A 60 -10.63 11.67 5.76
C ARG A 60 -11.64 12.11 6.82
N ALA A 61 -12.92 11.77 6.63
CA ALA A 61 -14.00 12.11 7.54
C ALA A 61 -13.92 11.42 8.91
N GLY A 62 -13.25 10.26 9.00
CA GLY A 62 -13.13 9.51 10.24
C GLY A 62 -12.93 8.00 10.03
N VAL A 63 -12.88 7.29 11.16
CA VAL A 63 -12.81 5.84 11.22
C VAL A 63 -14.22 5.26 11.04
N VAL A 64 -14.39 4.34 10.09
CA VAL A 64 -15.66 3.69 9.75
C VAL A 64 -15.75 2.24 10.24
N PHE A 65 -14.61 1.63 10.52
CA PHE A 65 -14.53 0.28 11.06
C PHE A 65 -13.32 0.17 12.00
N ARG A 66 -13.53 -0.35 13.21
CA ARG A 66 -12.47 -0.50 14.21
C ARG A 66 -12.78 -1.66 15.13
N LYS A 67 -11.99 -2.73 15.07
CA LYS A 67 -12.28 -3.95 15.82
C LYS A 67 -11.02 -4.70 16.21
N ALA A 68 -11.04 -5.28 17.43
CA ALA A 68 -10.00 -6.15 17.95
C ALA A 68 -10.47 -7.61 17.94
N TYR A 69 -9.56 -8.55 17.62
CA TYR A 69 -9.85 -9.97 17.47
C TYR A 69 -8.77 -10.81 18.15
N GLY A 70 -9.15 -11.94 18.74
CA GLY A 70 -8.23 -12.91 19.31
C GLY A 70 -7.42 -12.38 20.49
N PHE A 71 -6.12 -12.65 20.51
CA PHE A 71 -5.26 -12.45 21.66
C PHE A 71 -4.00 -11.65 21.30
N ARG A 72 -3.59 -10.73 22.18
CA ARG A 72 -2.29 -10.03 22.07
C ARG A 72 -1.15 -10.86 22.66
N GLN A 73 -1.49 -11.94 23.37
CA GLN A 73 -0.57 -12.93 23.94
C GLN A 73 -1.31 -14.26 24.06
N THR A 74 -0.67 -15.36 23.69
CA THR A 74 -1.18 -16.73 23.90
C THR A 74 -0.31 -17.54 24.83
N GLN A 75 0.92 -17.12 25.06
CA GLN A 75 1.91 -17.72 25.96
C GLN A 75 2.66 -16.65 26.73
N PRO A 76 2.97 -16.85 28.04
CA PRO A 76 2.67 -18.05 28.83
C PRO A 76 1.18 -18.21 29.19
N GLU A 77 0.40 -17.15 29.09
CA GLU A 77 -1.04 -17.12 29.35
C GLU A 77 -1.77 -16.34 28.25
N ARG A 78 -3.07 -16.58 28.12
CA ARG A 78 -3.89 -15.89 27.10
C ARG A 78 -4.32 -14.53 27.63
N VAL A 79 -3.96 -13.47 26.88
CA VAL A 79 -4.40 -12.09 27.12
C VAL A 79 -5.17 -11.61 25.90
N PRO A 80 -6.46 -11.21 26.03
CA PRO A 80 -7.26 -10.75 24.91
C PRO A 80 -6.63 -9.56 24.20
N MET A 81 -6.81 -9.49 22.89
CA MET A 81 -6.51 -8.31 22.08
C MET A 81 -7.48 -7.19 22.43
N THR A 82 -6.99 -5.96 22.56
CA THR A 82 -7.78 -4.77 22.83
C THR A 82 -7.52 -3.69 21.79
N LEU A 83 -8.43 -2.76 21.60
CA LEU A 83 -8.30 -1.69 20.61
C LEU A 83 -7.11 -0.75 20.89
N ASP A 84 -6.71 -0.64 22.15
CA ASP A 84 -5.57 0.15 22.61
C ASP A 84 -4.26 -0.66 22.69
N THR A 85 -4.25 -1.87 22.13
CA THR A 85 -3.03 -2.68 22.05
C THR A 85 -1.96 -1.94 21.23
N VAL A 86 -0.74 -1.91 21.76
CA VAL A 86 0.45 -1.33 21.12
C VAL A 86 1.18 -2.43 20.38
N PHE A 87 1.66 -2.14 19.17
CA PHE A 87 2.32 -3.12 18.30
C PHE A 87 3.73 -2.69 17.95
N ASP A 88 4.65 -3.65 17.91
CA ASP A 88 5.91 -3.49 17.18
C ASP A 88 5.60 -3.41 15.70
N LEU A 89 5.85 -2.27 15.10
CA LEU A 89 5.52 -1.97 13.71
C LEU A 89 6.51 -2.57 12.71
N ALA A 90 7.65 -3.08 13.18
CA ALA A 90 8.72 -3.60 12.34
C ALA A 90 9.02 -2.64 11.17
N SER A 91 8.93 -3.12 9.93
CA SER A 91 9.28 -2.33 8.74
C SER A 91 8.36 -1.14 8.44
N LEU A 92 7.20 -0.98 9.10
CA LEU A 92 6.44 0.27 9.02
C LEU A 92 7.22 1.46 9.63
N THR A 93 8.25 1.18 10.42
CA THR A 93 9.23 2.18 10.88
C THR A 93 9.83 2.96 9.72
N LYS A 94 10.10 2.29 8.59
CA LYS A 94 10.74 2.89 7.42
C LYS A 94 9.96 4.08 6.85
N PRO A 95 8.68 3.92 6.45
CA PRO A 95 7.92 5.06 5.94
C PRO A 95 7.51 6.03 7.04
N ILE A 96 7.01 5.55 8.18
CA ILE A 96 6.35 6.40 9.19
C ILE A 96 7.36 7.24 9.97
N ALA A 97 8.48 6.66 10.40
CA ALA A 97 9.51 7.38 11.13
C ALA A 97 10.57 7.96 10.19
N THR A 98 11.27 7.09 9.47
CA THR A 98 12.52 7.47 8.80
C THR A 98 12.29 8.27 7.53
N ALA A 99 11.49 7.76 6.59
CA ALA A 99 11.24 8.48 5.33
C ALA A 99 10.50 9.80 5.58
N THR A 100 9.49 9.82 6.47
CA THR A 100 8.81 11.08 6.83
C THR A 100 9.77 12.08 7.45
N SER A 101 10.70 11.64 8.34
CA SER A 101 11.74 12.51 8.90
C SER A 101 12.66 13.08 7.81
N VAL A 102 13.08 12.24 6.85
CA VAL A 102 13.88 12.70 5.70
C VAL A 102 13.10 13.71 4.88
N MET A 103 11.79 13.49 4.62
CA MET A 103 10.95 14.44 3.88
C MET A 103 10.81 15.78 4.60
N VAL A 104 10.68 15.78 5.92
CA VAL A 104 10.68 17.02 6.72
C VAL A 104 12.02 17.75 6.59
N LEU A 105 13.15 17.05 6.59
CA LEU A 105 14.47 17.66 6.40
C LEU A 105 14.68 18.16 4.97
N ILE A 106 14.09 17.48 3.96
CA ILE A 106 14.06 17.98 2.57
C ILE A 106 13.25 19.27 2.50
N GLN A 107 12.07 19.31 3.11
CA GLN A 107 11.22 20.51 3.19
C GLN A 107 11.92 21.69 3.85
N GLN A 108 12.78 21.42 4.82
CA GLN A 108 13.62 22.44 5.49
C GLN A 108 14.85 22.87 4.67
N GLY A 109 15.06 22.30 3.49
CA GLY A 109 16.23 22.54 2.64
C GLY A 109 17.54 21.98 3.21
N LYS A 110 17.47 21.07 4.18
CA LYS A 110 18.65 20.48 4.84
C LYS A 110 19.14 19.19 4.15
N ILE A 111 18.28 18.52 3.42
CA ILE A 111 18.60 17.34 2.60
C ILE A 111 18.15 17.62 1.16
N ASP A 112 19.02 17.35 0.20
CA ASP A 112 18.67 17.21 -1.20
C ASP A 112 18.63 15.71 -1.54
N PRO A 113 17.49 15.15 -1.96
CA PRO A 113 17.36 13.73 -2.27
C PRO A 113 18.27 13.28 -3.43
N ALA A 114 18.69 14.19 -4.31
CA ALA A 114 19.61 13.90 -5.40
C ALA A 114 21.08 13.90 -4.93
N SER A 115 21.38 14.49 -3.79
CA SER A 115 22.73 14.47 -3.22
C SER A 115 23.16 13.08 -2.81
N THR A 116 24.46 12.83 -2.87
CA THR A 116 25.02 11.55 -2.42
C THR A 116 24.92 11.40 -0.91
N VAL A 117 24.78 10.18 -0.44
CA VAL A 117 24.79 9.84 0.99
C VAL A 117 26.07 10.33 1.65
N ALA A 118 27.20 10.26 0.95
CA ALA A 118 28.51 10.71 1.40
C ALA A 118 28.55 12.21 1.72
N THR A 119 27.67 13.03 1.14
CA THR A 119 27.52 14.45 1.48
C THR A 119 27.16 14.63 2.95
N TYR A 120 26.36 13.74 3.51
CA TYR A 120 25.87 13.78 4.90
C TYR A 120 26.63 12.84 5.83
N LEU A 121 27.16 11.75 5.28
CA LEU A 121 27.92 10.71 5.98
C LEU A 121 29.19 10.39 5.19
N PRO A 122 30.29 11.13 5.36
CA PRO A 122 31.52 10.96 4.56
C PRO A 122 32.08 9.54 4.58
N ASP A 123 32.04 8.85 5.72
CA ASP A 123 32.54 7.49 5.87
C ASP A 123 31.78 6.47 5.00
N PHE A 124 30.56 6.80 4.59
CA PHE A 124 29.77 5.94 3.71
C PHE A 124 30.35 5.82 2.29
N ALA A 125 31.16 6.78 1.83
CA ALA A 125 31.79 6.76 0.50
C ALA A 125 32.68 5.53 0.26
N ALA A 126 33.12 4.87 1.33
CA ALA A 126 34.01 3.73 1.25
C ALA A 126 33.48 2.61 0.32
N ASN A 127 34.43 1.91 -0.33
CA ASN A 127 34.16 0.73 -1.14
C ASN A 127 33.24 0.96 -2.35
N GLY A 128 33.28 2.15 -2.97
CA GLY A 128 32.55 2.45 -4.21
C GLY A 128 31.07 2.83 -4.00
N LYS A 129 30.73 3.40 -2.83
CA LYS A 129 29.38 3.91 -2.51
C LYS A 129 29.27 5.45 -2.63
N ASP A 130 30.30 6.11 -3.11
CA ASP A 130 30.39 7.58 -3.24
C ASP A 130 29.32 8.20 -4.15
N THR A 131 28.73 7.42 -5.05
CA THR A 131 27.68 7.87 -5.99
C THR A 131 26.26 7.53 -5.55
N ILE A 132 26.07 6.77 -4.48
CA ILE A 132 24.73 6.40 -3.99
C ILE A 132 24.02 7.63 -3.44
N THR A 133 22.82 7.93 -3.96
CA THR A 133 22.02 9.09 -3.53
C THR A 133 21.04 8.73 -2.40
N VAL A 134 20.58 9.76 -1.68
CA VAL A 134 19.52 9.62 -0.66
C VAL A 134 18.24 9.04 -1.29
N HIS A 135 17.86 9.51 -2.48
CA HIS A 135 16.70 9.00 -3.22
C HIS A 135 16.82 7.50 -3.51
N GLN A 136 18.00 7.01 -3.88
CA GLN A 136 18.22 5.59 -4.14
C GLN A 136 18.11 4.73 -2.86
N LEU A 137 18.47 5.24 -1.70
CA LEU A 137 18.21 4.55 -0.43
C LEU A 137 16.70 4.51 -0.12
N LEU A 138 15.98 5.63 -0.26
CA LEU A 138 14.54 5.71 -0.03
C LEU A 138 13.73 4.75 -0.93
N THR A 139 14.23 4.48 -2.15
CA THR A 139 13.58 3.60 -3.14
C THR A 139 14.16 2.19 -3.20
N HIS A 140 15.11 1.85 -2.30
CA HIS A 140 15.81 0.56 -2.28
C HIS A 140 16.57 0.20 -3.57
N THR A 141 17.09 1.21 -4.26
CA THR A 141 17.86 1.05 -5.51
C THR A 141 19.33 1.44 -5.35
N GLY A 142 19.80 1.61 -4.12
CA GLY A 142 21.20 1.99 -3.84
C GLY A 142 22.24 0.89 -4.09
N GLY A 143 21.83 -0.32 -4.50
CA GLY A 143 22.75 -1.45 -4.73
C GLY A 143 23.29 -2.08 -3.45
N LEU A 144 22.70 -1.78 -2.29
CA LEU A 144 23.10 -2.37 -1.01
C LEU A 144 22.46 -3.73 -0.81
N ILE A 145 23.10 -4.58 0.01
CA ILE A 145 22.53 -5.85 0.44
C ILE A 145 21.23 -5.62 1.25
N ALA A 146 20.38 -6.63 1.31
CA ALA A 146 19.15 -6.58 2.12
C ALA A 146 19.49 -6.40 3.61
N ASP A 147 20.29 -7.32 4.13
CA ASP A 147 20.75 -7.39 5.52
C ASP A 147 22.22 -7.76 5.57
N ASN A 148 22.98 -7.15 6.47
CA ASN A 148 24.34 -7.61 6.78
C ASN A 148 24.33 -8.64 7.92
N SER A 149 25.47 -9.27 8.17
CA SER A 149 25.59 -10.29 9.22
C SER A 149 25.19 -9.73 10.59
N ILE A 150 24.47 -10.52 11.40
CA ILE A 150 24.18 -10.15 12.79
C ILE A 150 25.45 -10.02 13.64
N GLU A 151 26.53 -10.68 13.26
CA GLU A 151 27.83 -10.58 13.90
C GLU A 151 28.43 -9.16 13.80
N ASP A 152 28.04 -8.40 12.79
CA ASP A 152 28.46 -6.99 12.66
C ASP A 152 27.96 -6.12 13.81
N TYR A 153 26.95 -6.58 14.54
CA TYR A 153 26.32 -5.88 15.65
C TYR A 153 26.76 -6.40 17.04
N SER A 154 27.83 -7.20 17.11
CA SER A 154 28.32 -7.77 18.38
C SER A 154 29.04 -6.75 19.29
N GLY A 155 29.37 -5.58 18.75
CA GLY A 155 30.01 -4.48 19.50
C GLY A 155 29.04 -3.37 19.89
N THR A 156 29.55 -2.15 19.94
CA THR A 156 28.71 -0.95 20.19
C THR A 156 27.88 -0.59 18.95
N PRO A 157 26.77 0.16 19.11
CA PRO A 157 26.02 0.69 17.97
C PRO A 157 26.89 1.47 16.98
N GLU A 158 27.86 2.24 17.47
CA GLU A 158 28.78 3.02 16.65
C GLU A 158 29.69 2.13 15.81
N GLU A 159 30.22 1.05 16.38
CA GLU A 159 31.02 0.06 15.66
C GLU A 159 30.20 -0.66 14.59
N ALA A 160 28.93 -0.97 14.88
CA ALA A 160 28.02 -1.56 13.89
C ALA A 160 27.78 -0.62 12.70
N ILE A 161 27.56 0.68 12.96
CA ILE A 161 27.42 1.70 11.92
C ILE A 161 28.70 1.83 11.07
N GLN A 162 29.89 1.78 11.69
CA GLN A 162 31.17 1.78 10.97
C GLN A 162 31.29 0.57 10.03
N LYS A 163 30.91 -0.63 10.49
CA LYS A 163 30.88 -1.84 9.66
C LYS A 163 29.89 -1.71 8.50
N ILE A 164 28.70 -1.13 8.74
CA ILE A 164 27.71 -0.82 7.69
C ILE A 164 28.31 0.16 6.66
N CYS A 165 28.98 1.22 7.09
CA CYS A 165 29.69 2.13 6.19
C CYS A 165 30.81 1.46 5.41
N ALA A 166 31.39 0.38 5.92
CA ALA A 166 32.43 -0.41 5.24
C ALA A 166 31.89 -1.48 4.27
N LEU A 167 30.58 -1.73 4.21
CA LEU A 167 29.99 -2.70 3.28
C LEU A 167 30.28 -2.33 1.82
N LYS A 168 30.44 -3.36 0.97
CA LYS A 168 30.50 -3.17 -0.49
C LYS A 168 29.11 -3.24 -1.09
N PRO A 169 28.79 -2.43 -2.10
CA PRO A 169 27.56 -2.62 -2.86
C PRO A 169 27.59 -3.96 -3.61
N THR A 170 26.42 -4.56 -3.78
CA THR A 170 26.26 -5.85 -4.50
C THR A 170 25.84 -5.64 -5.95
N ALA A 171 25.44 -4.42 -6.31
CA ALA A 171 25.09 -4.00 -7.66
C ALA A 171 25.37 -2.50 -7.85
N PRO A 172 25.56 -2.04 -9.10
CA PRO A 172 25.62 -0.60 -9.37
C PRO A 172 24.32 0.11 -8.91
N PRO A 173 24.42 1.32 -8.36
CA PRO A 173 23.26 2.10 -7.95
C PRO A 173 22.27 2.30 -9.10
N GLY A 174 20.97 2.17 -8.83
CA GLY A 174 19.89 2.30 -9.81
C GLY A 174 19.61 1.08 -10.68
N THR A 175 20.45 0.03 -10.67
CA THR A 175 20.32 -1.11 -11.59
C THR A 175 19.48 -2.27 -11.05
N GLN A 176 19.35 -2.35 -9.72
CA GLN A 176 18.57 -3.40 -9.06
C GLN A 176 17.70 -2.81 -7.95
N PHE A 177 16.53 -3.39 -7.77
CA PHE A 177 15.72 -3.21 -6.58
C PHE A 177 16.06 -4.32 -5.59
N THR A 178 16.60 -3.92 -4.44
CA THR A 178 16.88 -4.82 -3.32
C THR A 178 16.31 -4.17 -2.07
N TYR A 179 15.21 -4.73 -1.54
CA TYR A 179 14.66 -4.27 -0.26
C TYR A 179 15.76 -4.36 0.80
N SER A 180 16.20 -3.21 1.33
CA SER A 180 17.40 -3.11 2.16
C SER A 180 17.11 -2.44 3.50
N ASP A 181 17.27 -3.18 4.58
CA ASP A 181 17.28 -2.66 5.94
C ASP A 181 18.53 -1.83 6.18
N VAL A 182 19.67 -2.24 5.62
CA VAL A 182 20.93 -1.51 5.64
C VAL A 182 20.74 -0.07 5.13
N GLY A 183 20.05 0.10 3.99
CA GLY A 183 19.78 1.43 3.43
C GLY A 183 19.00 2.33 4.39
N TYR A 184 18.03 1.77 5.11
CA TYR A 184 17.22 2.52 6.07
C TYR A 184 17.93 2.78 7.39
N ILE A 185 18.83 1.89 7.83
CA ILE A 185 19.75 2.20 8.95
C ILE A 185 20.57 3.43 8.60
N VAL A 186 21.14 3.48 7.38
CA VAL A 186 21.91 4.63 6.88
C VAL A 186 21.06 5.90 6.81
N LEU A 187 19.80 5.83 6.32
CA LEU A 187 18.88 6.98 6.33
C LEU A 187 18.64 7.51 7.76
N GLY A 188 18.49 6.62 8.74
CA GLY A 188 18.40 7.00 10.16
C GLY A 188 19.65 7.76 10.64
N GLN A 189 20.84 7.36 10.18
CA GLN A 189 22.10 8.08 10.49
C GLN A 189 22.18 9.44 9.79
N ILE A 190 21.64 9.56 8.56
CA ILE A 190 21.53 10.87 7.88
C ILE A 190 20.62 11.82 8.68
N VAL A 191 19.47 11.34 9.18
CA VAL A 191 18.60 12.14 10.05
C VAL A 191 19.40 12.65 11.26
N LYS A 192 20.18 11.78 11.92
CA LYS A 192 21.01 12.15 13.06
C LYS A 192 22.10 13.18 12.70
N ALA A 193 22.80 12.95 11.59
CA ALA A 193 23.89 13.84 11.16
C ALA A 193 23.40 15.25 10.80
N VAL A 194 22.23 15.34 10.14
CA VAL A 194 21.68 16.61 9.64
C VAL A 194 20.92 17.39 10.71
N SER A 195 20.20 16.70 11.59
CA SER A 195 19.35 17.32 12.62
C SER A 195 20.03 17.47 14.00
N GLY A 196 21.08 16.71 14.26
CA GLY A 196 21.68 16.56 15.60
C GLY A 196 20.86 15.66 16.54
N LYS A 197 19.73 15.09 16.08
CA LYS A 197 18.81 14.22 16.84
C LYS A 197 18.72 12.85 16.19
N ASN A 198 18.66 11.78 16.99
CA ASN A 198 18.39 10.47 16.42
C ASN A 198 16.96 10.41 15.82
N VAL A 199 16.65 9.35 15.08
CA VAL A 199 15.35 9.24 14.39
C VAL A 199 14.16 9.22 15.35
N HIS A 200 14.31 8.74 16.58
CA HIS A 200 13.27 8.78 17.61
C HIS A 200 13.00 10.23 18.05
N GLU A 201 14.03 10.92 18.50
CA GLU A 201 13.91 12.31 18.98
C GLU A 201 13.35 13.23 17.89
N PHE A 202 13.86 13.07 16.66
CA PHE A 202 13.41 13.90 15.54
C PHE A 202 11.96 13.61 15.16
N SER A 203 11.57 12.33 15.04
CA SER A 203 10.20 11.97 14.66
C SER A 203 9.18 12.31 15.75
N GLN A 204 9.55 12.21 17.02
CA GLN A 204 8.70 12.68 18.13
C GLN A 204 8.36 14.16 17.99
N GLU A 205 9.37 15.01 17.81
CA GLU A 205 9.20 16.46 17.75
C GLU A 205 8.53 16.92 16.45
N ALA A 206 8.95 16.36 15.31
CA ALA A 206 8.54 16.84 13.99
C ALA A 206 7.26 16.18 13.45
N ILE A 207 6.87 15.01 13.98
CA ILE A 207 5.77 14.23 13.42
C ILE A 207 4.74 13.89 14.50
N TYR A 208 5.14 13.16 15.55
CA TYR A 208 4.17 12.52 16.43
C TYR A 208 3.51 13.52 17.40
N GLN A 209 4.28 14.38 18.03
CA GLN A 209 3.74 15.41 18.94
C GLN A 209 2.76 16.36 18.22
N PRO A 210 3.09 16.94 17.06
CA PRO A 210 2.15 17.79 16.32
C PRO A 210 0.87 17.07 15.92
N LEU A 211 0.94 15.76 15.59
CA LEU A 211 -0.23 14.94 15.25
C LEU A 211 -1.00 14.43 16.47
N GLY A 212 -0.49 14.61 17.68
CA GLY A 212 -1.07 14.04 18.90
C GLY A 212 -0.97 12.52 18.98
N MET A 213 0.06 11.93 18.36
CA MET A 213 0.36 10.50 18.38
C MET A 213 1.17 10.15 19.64
N ASN A 214 0.49 10.17 20.78
CA ASN A 214 1.14 10.09 22.09
C ASN A 214 1.57 8.67 22.49
N GLU A 215 1.10 7.65 21.78
CA GLU A 215 1.41 6.23 21.98
C GLU A 215 2.36 5.68 20.90
N THR A 216 2.92 6.58 20.08
CA THR A 216 3.84 6.26 18.99
C THR A 216 5.25 6.68 19.33
N GLY A 217 6.19 5.74 19.21
CA GLY A 217 7.60 6.02 19.46
C GLY A 217 8.45 4.76 19.55
N TYR A 218 9.74 4.98 19.72
CA TYR A 218 10.70 3.92 20.02
C TYR A 218 10.79 3.74 21.53
N LEU A 219 11.22 2.56 21.96
CA LEU A 219 11.43 2.24 23.38
C LEU A 219 10.21 2.64 24.26
N PRO A 220 9.05 2.05 24.01
CA PRO A 220 7.81 2.45 24.68
C PRO A 220 7.94 2.46 26.20
N ALA A 221 7.36 3.47 26.84
CA ALA A 221 7.30 3.57 28.29
C ALA A 221 6.58 2.36 28.90
N GLU A 222 6.80 2.10 30.17
CA GLU A 222 6.24 0.91 30.85
C GLU A 222 4.72 0.78 30.70
N SER A 223 3.98 1.87 30.78
CA SER A 223 2.52 1.89 30.60
C SER A 223 2.09 1.41 29.21
N LEU A 224 2.88 1.70 28.15
CA LEU A 224 2.66 1.21 26.80
C LEU A 224 3.15 -0.23 26.63
N ARG A 225 4.27 -0.58 27.26
CA ARG A 225 4.80 -1.96 27.24
C ARG A 225 3.81 -2.96 27.80
N LEU A 226 3.13 -2.64 28.89
CA LEU A 226 2.09 -3.51 29.49
C LEU A 226 0.90 -3.78 28.57
N ARG A 227 0.65 -2.89 27.60
CA ARG A 227 -0.39 -3.06 26.58
C ARG A 227 0.15 -3.59 25.25
N ALA A 228 1.47 -3.76 25.13
CA ALA A 228 2.06 -4.21 23.89
C ALA A 228 1.71 -5.67 23.59
N ALA A 229 1.46 -5.95 22.33
CA ALA A 229 1.33 -7.31 21.83
C ALA A 229 2.68 -8.03 21.94
N VAL A 230 2.66 -9.23 22.52
CA VAL A 230 3.85 -10.06 22.65
C VAL A 230 4.25 -10.59 21.28
N THR A 231 5.56 -10.58 20.98
CA THR A 231 6.11 -11.14 19.75
C THR A 231 6.68 -12.54 20.00
N GLN A 232 7.98 -12.73 19.92
CA GLN A 232 8.65 -14.00 20.15
C GLN A 232 9.44 -14.00 21.47
N GLN A 233 10.10 -15.10 21.74
CA GLN A 233 11.10 -15.15 22.80
C GLN A 233 12.45 -14.64 22.27
N ARG A 234 13.14 -13.89 23.12
CA ARG A 234 14.56 -13.61 23.02
C ARG A 234 15.23 -14.21 24.24
N GLU A 235 16.10 -15.17 24.04
CA GLU A 235 16.59 -16.02 25.12
C GLU A 235 15.39 -16.71 25.82
N ASP A 236 15.25 -16.59 27.11
CA ASP A 236 14.22 -17.25 27.91
C ASP A 236 13.05 -16.32 28.28
N ARG A 237 12.93 -15.13 27.67
CA ARG A 237 11.88 -14.16 27.97
C ARG A 237 11.06 -13.75 26.76
N TRP A 238 9.77 -13.52 26.97
CA TRP A 238 8.89 -13.00 25.94
C TRP A 238 9.16 -11.52 25.69
N MET A 239 9.30 -11.14 24.42
CA MET A 239 9.45 -9.75 24.01
C MET A 239 8.09 -9.06 24.04
N GLN A 240 7.90 -8.15 24.99
CA GLN A 240 6.71 -7.31 25.14
C GLN A 240 7.14 -5.84 25.20
N GLY A 241 6.79 -5.05 24.17
CA GLY A 241 7.26 -3.67 24.06
C GLY A 241 8.78 -3.55 23.92
N GLU A 242 9.41 -4.60 23.45
CA GLU A 242 10.79 -4.67 23.02
C GLU A 242 10.84 -4.99 21.53
N VAL A 243 11.71 -4.31 20.79
CA VAL A 243 11.79 -4.48 19.34
C VAL A 243 12.13 -5.90 18.97
N HIS A 244 11.34 -6.48 18.05
CA HIS A 244 11.54 -7.85 17.57
C HIS A 244 12.80 -7.99 16.73
N ASP A 245 13.08 -7.02 15.87
CA ASP A 245 14.24 -7.07 14.98
C ASP A 245 15.57 -7.11 15.76
N PRO A 246 16.44 -8.12 15.53
CA PRO A 246 17.65 -8.30 16.31
C PRO A 246 18.71 -7.24 16.03
N ARG A 247 18.75 -6.65 14.82
CA ARG A 247 19.70 -5.60 14.47
C ARG A 247 19.29 -4.27 15.09
N ALA A 248 17.99 -3.94 15.02
CA ALA A 248 17.45 -2.77 15.70
C ALA A 248 17.66 -2.87 17.22
N TYR A 249 17.47 -4.06 17.80
CA TYR A 249 17.75 -4.30 19.22
C TYR A 249 19.22 -4.05 19.57
N ALA A 250 20.15 -4.59 18.77
CA ALA A 250 21.59 -4.38 18.97
C ALA A 250 22.03 -2.93 18.75
N LEU A 251 21.27 -2.14 17.97
CA LEU A 251 21.44 -0.69 17.81
C LEU A 251 20.77 0.11 18.96
N GLY A 252 20.39 -0.53 20.07
CA GLY A 252 19.78 0.12 21.22
C GLY A 252 18.28 0.37 21.09
N GLY A 253 17.60 -0.33 20.19
CA GLY A 253 16.15 -0.23 19.97
C GLY A 253 15.71 0.94 19.08
N ILE A 254 16.62 1.79 18.64
CA ILE A 254 16.35 2.96 17.79
C ILE A 254 17.11 2.82 16.46
N ALA A 255 16.40 2.41 15.42
CA ALA A 255 17.02 2.24 14.10
C ALA A 255 16.08 2.74 12.98
N GLY A 256 16.66 3.11 11.83
CA GLY A 256 15.88 3.65 10.72
C GLY A 256 14.99 2.62 10.02
N HIS A 257 15.26 1.32 10.19
CA HIS A 257 14.54 0.24 9.51
C HIS A 257 13.47 -0.43 10.36
N ALA A 258 13.59 -0.41 11.70
CA ALA A 258 12.68 -1.06 12.67
C ALA A 258 12.82 -0.40 14.06
N GLY A 259 11.89 -0.72 14.98
CA GLY A 259 11.90 -0.27 16.38
C GLY A 259 10.77 0.68 16.74
N LEU A 260 9.96 1.11 15.78
CA LEU A 260 8.79 1.94 16.06
C LEU A 260 7.64 1.09 16.62
N PHE A 261 7.01 1.60 17.67
CA PHE A 261 5.78 1.08 18.26
C PHE A 261 4.64 2.06 18.09
N SER A 262 3.41 1.57 17.93
CA SER A 262 2.21 2.41 17.86
C SER A 262 0.94 1.62 18.11
N ALA A 263 -0.19 2.34 18.27
CA ALA A 263 -1.54 1.79 18.36
C ALA A 263 -2.40 2.24 17.15
N GLY A 264 -3.55 1.58 16.97
CA GLY A 264 -4.42 1.84 15.81
C GLY A 264 -4.93 3.28 15.73
N ASP A 265 -5.17 3.93 16.87
CA ASP A 265 -5.68 5.31 16.91
C ASP A 265 -4.63 6.33 16.46
N ASP A 266 -3.39 6.18 16.88
CA ASP A 266 -2.29 7.03 16.46
C ASP A 266 -1.99 6.85 14.96
N LEU A 267 -1.97 5.60 14.49
CA LEU A 267 -1.77 5.33 13.07
C LEU A 267 -2.93 5.86 12.20
N SER A 268 -4.15 5.93 12.74
CA SER A 268 -5.28 6.57 12.07
C SER A 268 -5.05 8.06 11.88
N ARG A 269 -4.46 8.75 12.87
CA ARG A 269 -4.06 10.17 12.73
C ARG A 269 -3.03 10.37 11.62
N TYR A 270 -2.03 9.50 11.59
CA TYR A 270 -1.02 9.51 10.53
C TYR A 270 -1.65 9.23 9.16
N ALA A 271 -2.54 8.25 9.05
CA ALA A 271 -3.20 7.90 7.80
C ALA A 271 -4.10 9.04 7.28
N VAL A 272 -4.88 9.69 8.17
CA VAL A 272 -5.70 10.86 7.80
C VAL A 272 -4.83 12.05 7.41
N MET A 273 -3.71 12.30 8.10
CA MET A 273 -2.72 13.30 7.70
C MET A 273 -2.22 13.04 6.28
N MET A 274 -1.90 11.80 5.94
CA MET A 274 -1.47 11.43 4.59
C MET A 274 -2.60 11.58 3.55
N LEU A 275 -3.85 11.19 3.87
CA LEU A 275 -5.01 11.45 3.00
C LEU A 275 -5.25 12.95 2.77
N ASN A 276 -4.95 13.79 3.75
CA ASN A 276 -5.03 15.26 3.68
C ASN A 276 -3.73 15.90 3.17
N ARG A 277 -2.92 15.12 2.44
CA ARG A 277 -1.71 15.61 1.74
C ARG A 277 -0.70 16.27 2.68
N GLY A 278 -0.50 15.68 3.86
CA GLY A 278 0.51 16.09 4.83
C GLY A 278 -0.01 16.93 5.99
N GLN A 279 -1.33 17.08 6.14
CA GLN A 279 -1.92 17.95 7.16
C GLN A 279 -2.98 17.24 8.01
N LEU A 280 -3.06 17.60 9.30
CA LEU A 280 -4.12 17.17 10.19
C LEU A 280 -4.52 18.35 11.10
N GLY A 281 -5.69 18.94 10.86
CA GLY A 281 -6.07 20.18 11.51
C GLY A 281 -5.05 21.29 11.24
N ASP A 282 -4.54 21.92 12.30
CA ASP A 282 -3.52 22.96 12.20
C ASP A 282 -2.09 22.41 12.06
N ALA A 283 -1.91 21.09 12.24
CA ALA A 283 -0.60 20.45 12.11
C ALA A 283 -0.27 20.17 10.64
N ALA A 284 0.71 20.90 10.10
CA ALA A 284 1.26 20.68 8.75
C ALA A 284 2.63 19.97 8.89
N ILE A 285 2.65 18.66 8.63
CA ILE A 285 3.87 17.85 8.70
C ILE A 285 4.63 17.93 7.38
N LEU A 286 3.92 17.73 6.26
CA LEU A 286 4.47 17.82 4.91
C LEU A 286 3.76 18.92 4.13
N ASN A 287 4.50 19.66 3.33
CA ASN A 287 3.90 20.53 2.32
C ASN A 287 3.57 19.71 1.06
N GLU A 288 2.84 20.31 0.13
CA GLU A 288 2.38 19.67 -1.11
C GLU A 288 3.54 19.08 -1.93
N ALA A 289 4.68 19.76 -2.00
CA ALA A 289 5.83 19.30 -2.79
C ALA A 289 6.48 18.06 -2.18
N THR A 290 6.70 18.05 -0.87
CA THR A 290 7.30 16.90 -0.17
C THR A 290 6.33 15.75 0.00
N PHE A 291 5.03 16.03 0.17
CA PHE A 291 4.00 15.00 0.10
C PHE A 291 4.01 14.32 -1.27
N SER A 292 3.98 15.09 -2.35
CA SER A 292 4.02 14.56 -3.72
C SER A 292 5.31 13.77 -3.99
N LEU A 293 6.47 14.27 -3.55
CA LEU A 293 7.73 13.54 -3.64
C LEU A 293 7.65 12.18 -2.91
N MET A 294 7.09 12.15 -1.70
CA MET A 294 7.00 10.95 -0.88
C MET A 294 6.02 9.91 -1.43
N THR A 295 4.98 10.31 -2.14
CA THR A 295 3.85 9.44 -2.51
C THR A 295 3.73 9.15 -4.00
N THR A 296 4.44 9.90 -4.86
CA THR A 296 4.46 9.62 -6.29
C THR A 296 5.32 8.40 -6.58
N ALA A 297 4.71 7.39 -7.19
CA ALA A 297 5.39 6.16 -7.53
C ALA A 297 6.36 6.36 -8.70
N VAL A 298 7.58 5.87 -8.52
CA VAL A 298 8.63 5.82 -9.54
C VAL A 298 8.88 4.37 -9.94
N ASP A 299 9.28 4.17 -11.18
CA ASP A 299 9.66 2.85 -11.65
C ASP A 299 10.99 2.43 -11.04
N VAL A 300 11.02 1.22 -10.52
CA VAL A 300 12.22 0.54 -10.05
C VAL A 300 12.34 -0.80 -10.78
N PRO A 301 13.53 -1.41 -10.87
CA PRO A 301 13.65 -2.72 -11.51
C PRO A 301 12.65 -3.73 -10.94
N ARG A 302 11.74 -4.24 -11.79
CA ARG A 302 10.66 -5.20 -11.47
C ARG A 302 9.55 -4.68 -10.54
N GLY A 303 9.22 -3.39 -10.62
CA GLY A 303 8.09 -2.85 -9.87
C GLY A 303 8.05 -1.35 -9.80
N ARG A 304 7.21 -0.84 -8.92
CA ARG A 304 7.05 0.59 -8.62
C ARG A 304 7.11 0.83 -7.13
N ARG A 305 7.85 1.84 -6.74
CA ARG A 305 7.98 2.29 -5.35
C ARG A 305 7.80 3.80 -5.25
N THR A 306 7.48 4.29 -4.08
CA THR A 306 7.66 5.71 -3.77
C THR A 306 8.86 5.87 -2.84
N PRO A 307 9.40 7.08 -2.67
CA PRO A 307 10.41 7.32 -1.64
C PRO A 307 9.87 7.09 -0.22
N GLY A 308 9.98 5.85 0.25
CA GLY A 308 9.53 5.42 1.58
C GLY A 308 8.47 4.33 1.56
N TRP A 309 7.57 4.31 0.59
CA TRP A 309 6.45 3.37 0.55
C TRP A 309 6.60 2.33 -0.58
N ASP A 310 5.88 1.25 -0.44
CA ASP A 310 5.58 0.34 -1.53
C ASP A 310 4.37 0.86 -2.33
N ALA A 311 4.42 0.71 -3.65
CA ALA A 311 3.29 1.00 -4.52
C ALA A 311 2.82 -0.27 -5.25
N ARG A 312 3.71 -0.89 -6.02
CA ARG A 312 3.47 -2.17 -6.70
C ARG A 312 4.80 -2.87 -6.99
N SER A 313 5.22 -3.74 -6.11
CA SER A 313 6.48 -4.48 -6.21
C SER A 313 6.29 -5.94 -5.80
N GLY A 314 7.36 -6.74 -5.78
CA GLY A 314 7.33 -8.10 -5.25
C GLY A 314 6.95 -8.19 -3.76
N TYR A 315 6.92 -7.08 -3.04
CA TYR A 315 6.52 -6.99 -1.63
C TYR A 315 5.06 -6.59 -1.42
N SER A 316 4.30 -6.27 -2.49
CA SER A 316 2.91 -5.78 -2.41
C SER A 316 1.87 -6.89 -2.20
N SER A 317 2.25 -8.07 -1.69
CA SER A 317 1.32 -9.19 -1.45
C SER A 317 0.22 -8.90 -0.42
N ASN A 318 0.34 -7.79 0.30
CA ASN A 318 -0.64 -7.26 1.25
C ASN A 318 -1.45 -6.06 0.71
N ARG A 319 -1.26 -5.70 -0.56
CA ARG A 319 -2.02 -4.64 -1.22
C ARG A 319 -3.38 -5.17 -1.66
N SER A 320 -4.42 -4.33 -1.56
CA SER A 320 -5.73 -4.62 -2.15
C SER A 320 -5.70 -4.65 -3.67
N ASP A 321 -6.45 -5.57 -4.27
CA ASP A 321 -6.61 -5.66 -5.72
C ASP A 321 -7.41 -4.48 -6.31
N LEU A 322 -8.27 -3.84 -5.50
CA LEU A 322 -9.13 -2.73 -5.91
C LEU A 322 -8.54 -1.34 -5.62
N MET A 323 -7.37 -1.25 -4.98
CA MET A 323 -6.71 0.04 -4.77
C MET A 323 -6.14 0.59 -6.08
N THR A 324 -6.26 1.93 -6.25
CA THR A 324 -5.81 2.65 -7.43
C THR A 324 -4.28 2.66 -7.56
N ASP A 325 -3.77 3.06 -8.71
CA ASP A 325 -2.31 3.17 -8.94
C ASP A 325 -1.65 4.31 -8.12
N GLN A 326 -2.44 5.15 -7.47
CA GLN A 326 -1.95 6.16 -6.53
C GLN A 326 -1.86 5.65 -5.08
N ALA A 327 -2.34 4.44 -4.82
CA ALA A 327 -2.23 3.84 -3.50
C ALA A 327 -0.78 3.51 -3.16
N PHE A 328 -0.42 3.78 -1.93
CA PHE A 328 0.86 3.44 -1.34
C PHE A 328 0.66 2.80 0.03
N GLY A 329 1.58 1.95 0.42
CA GLY A 329 1.48 1.25 1.69
C GLY A 329 2.75 0.53 2.05
N HIS A 330 2.74 -0.21 3.14
CA HIS A 330 3.86 -1.02 3.57
C HIS A 330 3.40 -2.13 4.53
N GLY A 331 4.16 -3.19 4.60
CA GLY A 331 3.99 -4.26 5.58
C GLY A 331 5.11 -4.28 6.62
N GLY A 332 4.81 -4.81 7.80
CA GLY A 332 5.77 -5.10 8.85
C GLY A 332 5.92 -6.59 9.10
N PHE A 333 7.14 -7.05 9.37
CA PHE A 333 7.46 -8.46 9.60
C PHE A 333 6.66 -9.08 10.74
N THR A 334 6.38 -8.32 11.78
CA THR A 334 5.58 -8.73 12.94
C THR A 334 4.11 -9.02 12.62
N GLY A 335 3.63 -8.63 11.44
CA GLY A 335 2.26 -8.85 10.97
C GLY A 335 1.44 -7.57 10.89
N THR A 336 2.10 -6.44 10.77
CA THR A 336 1.45 -5.14 10.62
C THR A 336 1.39 -4.72 9.16
N GLY A 337 0.41 -3.88 8.81
CA GLY A 337 0.26 -3.34 7.47
C GLY A 337 -0.57 -2.06 7.45
N ILE A 338 -0.19 -1.15 6.57
CA ILE A 338 -0.92 0.08 6.28
C ILE A 338 -0.97 0.26 4.76
N TRP A 339 -2.17 0.56 4.25
CA TRP A 339 -2.37 1.00 2.86
C TRP A 339 -3.25 2.23 2.84
N ILE A 340 -2.89 3.20 2.01
CA ILE A 340 -3.55 4.49 1.86
C ILE A 340 -3.78 4.72 0.38
N ASP A 341 -5.03 5.00 0.00
CA ASP A 341 -5.42 5.32 -1.36
C ASP A 341 -6.06 6.72 -1.39
N PRO A 342 -5.32 7.74 -1.83
CA PRO A 342 -5.84 9.12 -1.87
C PRO A 342 -7.01 9.33 -2.83
N LEU A 343 -7.09 8.54 -3.93
CA LEU A 343 -8.20 8.65 -4.90
C LEU A 343 -9.47 8.02 -4.36
N GLN A 344 -9.39 6.90 -3.66
CA GLN A 344 -10.53 6.28 -3.00
C GLN A 344 -10.86 6.95 -1.66
N ASP A 345 -10.03 7.90 -1.20
CA ASP A 345 -10.15 8.46 0.14
C ASP A 345 -10.22 7.36 1.21
N LEU A 346 -9.31 6.40 1.17
CA LEU A 346 -9.36 5.19 1.96
C LEU A 346 -8.03 4.94 2.65
N PHE A 347 -8.07 4.57 3.93
CA PHE A 347 -6.95 3.91 4.58
C PHE A 347 -7.38 2.60 5.23
N VAL A 348 -6.46 1.64 5.25
CA VAL A 348 -6.61 0.31 5.82
C VAL A 348 -5.42 0.05 6.74
N LEU A 349 -5.68 -0.19 8.01
CA LEU A 349 -4.70 -0.63 9.01
C LEU A 349 -5.01 -2.06 9.41
N PHE A 350 -4.01 -2.89 9.42
CA PHE A 350 -4.05 -4.22 10.00
C PHE A 350 -2.85 -4.38 10.91
N LEU A 351 -3.09 -4.57 12.20
CA LEU A 351 -2.05 -4.66 13.21
C LEU A 351 -2.18 -6.01 13.92
N SER A 352 -1.17 -6.85 13.79
CA SER A 352 -1.15 -8.16 14.44
C SER A 352 0.24 -8.48 14.99
N ASN A 353 0.31 -9.50 15.81
CA ASN A 353 1.54 -10.09 16.30
C ASN A 353 1.73 -11.51 15.74
N ARG A 354 1.62 -11.66 14.40
CA ARG A 354 1.67 -12.97 13.73
C ARG A 354 2.90 -13.80 14.08
N VAL A 355 3.98 -13.16 14.50
CA VAL A 355 5.22 -13.82 14.92
C VAL A 355 5.11 -14.52 16.29
N HIS A 356 4.08 -14.21 17.06
CA HIS A 356 3.82 -14.87 18.33
C HIS A 356 3.06 -16.19 18.13
N PRO A 357 3.46 -17.29 18.77
CA PRO A 357 4.61 -17.43 19.67
C PRO A 357 5.90 -17.87 18.95
N ASP A 358 5.84 -18.46 17.77
CA ASP A 358 6.90 -19.27 17.17
C ASP A 358 7.44 -18.74 15.83
N GLY A 359 7.07 -17.53 15.45
CA GLY A 359 7.51 -16.87 14.20
C GLY A 359 6.75 -17.31 12.95
N LYS A 360 5.84 -18.27 13.07
CA LYS A 360 5.02 -18.75 11.95
C LYS A 360 3.83 -17.83 11.70
N GLY A 361 3.14 -18.09 10.61
CA GLY A 361 1.98 -17.31 10.21
C GLY A 361 2.27 -16.40 9.01
N LEU A 362 1.25 -16.22 8.17
CA LEU A 362 1.32 -15.40 6.97
C LEU A 362 0.01 -14.60 6.84
N VAL A 363 0.10 -13.30 7.11
CA VAL A 363 -1.07 -12.40 7.12
C VAL A 363 -1.17 -11.50 5.88
N ASN A 364 -0.13 -11.40 5.06
CA ASN A 364 -0.12 -10.50 3.91
C ASN A 364 -1.32 -10.71 2.96
N PRO A 365 -1.67 -11.94 2.53
CA PRO A 365 -2.85 -12.14 1.69
C PRO A 365 -4.15 -11.76 2.39
N LEU A 366 -4.24 -11.94 3.70
CA LEU A 366 -5.40 -11.52 4.49
C LEU A 366 -5.55 -10.00 4.50
N ILE A 367 -4.46 -9.26 4.69
CA ILE A 367 -4.44 -7.79 4.63
C ILE A 367 -4.94 -7.32 3.27
N GLY A 368 -4.46 -7.91 2.17
CA GLY A 368 -4.91 -7.59 0.81
C GLY A 368 -6.41 -7.84 0.63
N ARG A 369 -6.94 -8.99 1.10
CA ARG A 369 -8.38 -9.30 1.06
C ARG A 369 -9.22 -8.32 1.87
N ILE A 370 -8.77 -7.93 3.06
CA ILE A 370 -9.44 -6.91 3.90
C ILE A 370 -9.49 -5.57 3.16
N GLY A 371 -8.38 -5.15 2.56
CA GLY A 371 -8.32 -3.94 1.74
C GLY A 371 -9.27 -4.00 0.54
N THR A 372 -9.39 -5.17 -0.11
CA THR A 372 -10.34 -5.39 -1.23
C THR A 372 -11.79 -5.24 -0.76
N VAL A 373 -12.15 -5.81 0.38
CA VAL A 373 -13.48 -5.63 0.99
C VAL A 373 -13.73 -4.18 1.34
N ALA A 374 -12.74 -3.49 1.94
CA ALA A 374 -12.86 -2.07 2.28
C ALA A 374 -13.09 -1.19 1.04
N SER A 375 -12.30 -1.40 -0.03
CA SER A 375 -12.50 -0.70 -1.31
C SER A 375 -13.88 -1.00 -1.93
N ALA A 376 -14.30 -2.27 -1.93
CA ALA A 376 -15.61 -2.70 -2.45
C ALA A 376 -16.79 -2.18 -1.61
N ALA A 377 -16.57 -1.77 -0.37
CA ALA A 377 -17.60 -1.19 0.47
C ALA A 377 -17.93 0.27 0.09
N ILE A 378 -17.08 0.94 -0.66
CA ILE A 378 -17.32 2.31 -1.14
C ILE A 378 -18.41 2.28 -2.22
N VAL A 379 -19.45 3.12 -2.06
CA VAL A 379 -20.61 3.14 -2.97
C VAL A 379 -20.82 4.49 -3.65
N ASP A 380 -20.13 5.55 -3.22
CA ASP A 380 -20.29 6.88 -3.79
C ASP A 380 -18.96 7.62 -3.84
N GLU A 381 -18.29 7.55 -4.98
CA GLU A 381 -17.03 8.27 -5.23
C GLU A 381 -17.23 9.79 -5.30
N ALA A 382 -18.46 10.27 -5.58
CA ALA A 382 -18.76 11.68 -5.79
C ALA A 382 -19.05 12.47 -4.50
N LYS A 383 -19.40 11.81 -3.38
CA LYS A 383 -19.76 12.48 -2.12
C LYS A 383 -18.61 12.65 -1.11
N ALA A 384 -17.43 12.13 -1.42
CA ALA A 384 -16.30 12.10 -0.50
C ALA A 384 -15.52 13.43 -0.39
N VAL A 385 -15.93 14.50 -1.04
CA VAL A 385 -15.19 15.78 -1.00
C VAL A 385 -16.12 16.94 -0.68
N ASN A 386 -16.22 17.26 0.62
CA ASN A 386 -16.27 18.68 1.02
C ASN A 386 -15.89 18.84 2.49
N PRO A 387 -14.72 19.38 2.81
CA PRO A 387 -14.49 19.96 4.12
C PRO A 387 -15.25 21.29 4.19
N ILE A 388 -15.96 21.45 5.28
CA ILE A 388 -16.69 22.63 5.76
C ILE A 388 -16.08 23.94 5.23
N GLY A 389 -16.79 24.54 4.29
CA GLY A 389 -16.55 25.90 3.79
C GLY A 389 -17.85 26.43 3.19
N THR A 390 -18.48 27.37 3.87
CA THR A 390 -19.68 28.09 3.40
C THR A 390 -19.38 28.79 2.08
N GLY A 391 -20.01 28.32 1.00
CA GLY A 391 -19.98 28.98 -0.31
C GLY A 391 -21.08 28.44 -1.20
N THR A 392 -21.92 29.33 -1.67
CA THR A 392 -23.10 29.20 -2.52
C THR A 392 -22.96 28.20 -3.66
N ALA A 393 -24.03 27.43 -3.86
CA ALA A 393 -24.20 26.49 -4.97
C ALA A 393 -23.87 27.13 -6.32
N ASP A 394 -22.83 26.63 -6.97
CA ASP A 394 -22.63 26.81 -8.39
C ASP A 394 -22.47 25.44 -9.03
N THR A 395 -23.10 25.25 -10.16
CA THR A 395 -23.30 23.99 -10.86
C THR A 395 -21.97 23.30 -11.15
N ALA A 396 -21.74 22.11 -10.53
CA ALA A 396 -20.62 21.24 -10.87
C ALA A 396 -20.71 20.83 -12.35
N PRO A 397 -19.58 20.84 -13.10
CA PRO A 397 -19.55 20.28 -14.44
C PRO A 397 -19.89 18.79 -14.37
N ALA A 398 -20.77 18.33 -15.25
CA ALA A 398 -21.13 16.93 -15.38
C ALA A 398 -19.85 16.09 -15.59
N VAL A 399 -19.67 15.04 -14.80
CA VAL A 399 -18.62 14.05 -15.00
C VAL A 399 -18.76 13.55 -16.44
N PRO A 400 -17.71 13.60 -17.30
CA PRO A 400 -17.81 13.12 -18.66
C PRO A 400 -18.27 11.67 -18.65
N ASP A 401 -19.29 11.37 -19.42
CA ASP A 401 -19.86 10.04 -19.57
C ASP A 401 -18.83 9.14 -20.26
N VAL A 402 -18.10 8.34 -19.46
CA VAL A 402 -17.07 7.45 -19.98
C VAL A 402 -17.76 6.27 -20.66
N LEU A 403 -17.56 6.13 -21.97
CA LEU A 403 -18.05 5.04 -22.78
C LEU A 403 -16.96 3.97 -22.94
N ASN A 404 -17.35 2.70 -22.82
CA ASN A 404 -16.49 1.57 -23.20
C ASN A 404 -16.26 1.54 -24.73
N GLY A 405 -15.28 0.75 -25.18
CA GLY A 405 -14.97 0.66 -26.61
C GLY A 405 -16.17 0.22 -27.45
N ILE A 406 -16.98 -0.73 -26.94
CA ILE A 406 -18.20 -1.17 -27.64
C ILE A 406 -19.30 -0.10 -27.68
N ASP A 407 -19.43 0.70 -26.61
CA ASP A 407 -20.39 1.82 -26.55
C ASP A 407 -20.00 2.91 -27.55
N VAL A 408 -18.69 3.19 -27.70
CA VAL A 408 -18.15 4.11 -28.71
C VAL A 408 -18.42 3.60 -30.12
N LEU A 409 -18.16 2.32 -30.38
CA LEU A 409 -18.48 1.70 -31.68
C LEU A 409 -19.97 1.80 -32.02
N GLN A 410 -20.84 1.55 -31.05
CA GLN A 410 -22.29 1.65 -31.21
C GLN A 410 -22.72 3.09 -31.49
N ARG A 411 -22.25 4.05 -30.69
CA ARG A 411 -22.52 5.49 -30.88
C ARG A 411 -22.12 5.97 -32.28
N ASP A 412 -20.98 5.51 -32.77
CA ASP A 412 -20.43 5.92 -34.04
C ASP A 412 -20.94 5.04 -35.23
N GLY A 413 -22.02 4.25 -35.01
CA GLY A 413 -22.68 3.41 -36.00
C GLY A 413 -21.74 2.34 -36.57
N PHE A 414 -20.79 1.82 -35.77
CA PHE A 414 -19.79 0.83 -36.17
C PHE A 414 -18.91 1.23 -37.36
N ALA A 415 -18.75 2.53 -37.58
CA ALA A 415 -18.05 3.07 -38.76
C ALA A 415 -16.65 2.47 -38.97
N ALA A 416 -15.91 2.22 -37.86
CA ALA A 416 -14.57 1.63 -37.91
C ALA A 416 -14.53 0.18 -38.42
N LEU A 417 -15.67 -0.53 -38.37
CA LEU A 417 -15.79 -1.94 -38.72
C LEU A 417 -16.61 -2.17 -40.03
N LYS A 418 -17.13 -1.10 -40.64
CA LYS A 418 -17.91 -1.22 -41.89
C LYS A 418 -17.09 -1.86 -43.02
N GLY A 419 -17.70 -2.85 -43.68
CA GLY A 419 -17.06 -3.58 -44.78
C GLY A 419 -16.01 -4.60 -44.31
N ARG A 420 -15.81 -4.76 -42.98
CA ARG A 420 -14.84 -5.69 -42.40
C ARG A 420 -15.45 -7.04 -42.13
N ARG A 421 -14.63 -8.09 -42.25
CA ARG A 421 -14.92 -9.44 -41.80
C ARG A 421 -14.28 -9.65 -40.45
N VAL A 422 -15.09 -9.60 -39.41
CA VAL A 422 -14.67 -9.50 -38.03
C VAL A 422 -14.62 -10.87 -37.36
N GLY A 423 -13.50 -11.16 -36.68
CA GLY A 423 -13.42 -12.15 -35.61
C GLY A 423 -13.47 -11.46 -34.25
N LEU A 424 -14.22 -11.99 -33.30
CA LEU A 424 -14.37 -11.40 -31.98
C LEU A 424 -13.83 -12.33 -30.89
N ILE A 425 -12.85 -11.87 -30.13
CA ILE A 425 -12.40 -12.51 -28.90
C ILE A 425 -13.21 -11.90 -27.77
N THR A 426 -14.03 -12.73 -27.07
CA THR A 426 -14.91 -12.25 -26.00
C THR A 426 -15.33 -13.36 -25.06
N ASN A 427 -15.95 -12.98 -23.96
CA ASN A 427 -16.63 -13.86 -23.01
C ASN A 427 -17.88 -13.15 -22.44
N GLN A 428 -18.44 -13.66 -21.34
CA GLN A 428 -19.63 -13.12 -20.68
C GLN A 428 -19.47 -11.65 -20.20
N THR A 429 -18.27 -11.10 -20.18
CA THR A 429 -18.00 -9.72 -19.73
C THR A 429 -18.03 -8.71 -20.88
N GLY A 430 -18.02 -9.16 -22.14
CA GLY A 430 -18.15 -8.30 -23.33
C GLY A 430 -19.57 -7.77 -23.48
N LEU A 431 -19.88 -6.72 -22.76
CA LEU A 431 -21.21 -6.10 -22.68
C LEU A 431 -21.11 -4.59 -22.89
N SER A 432 -22.10 -4.01 -23.59
CA SER A 432 -22.32 -2.57 -23.59
C SER A 432 -22.78 -2.09 -22.22
N ARG A 433 -22.79 -0.77 -22.01
CA ARG A 433 -23.32 -0.13 -20.80
C ARG A 433 -24.80 -0.49 -20.52
N ASP A 434 -25.56 -0.83 -21.58
CA ASP A 434 -26.96 -1.26 -21.49
C ASP A 434 -27.12 -2.77 -21.26
N GLY A 435 -26.00 -3.47 -21.05
CA GLY A 435 -25.98 -4.91 -20.79
C GLY A 435 -26.21 -5.79 -22.05
N VAL A 436 -26.09 -5.24 -23.25
CA VAL A 436 -26.21 -5.99 -24.51
C VAL A 436 -24.84 -6.58 -24.87
N SER A 437 -24.81 -7.90 -25.19
CA SER A 437 -23.54 -8.55 -25.52
C SER A 437 -22.92 -7.99 -26.81
N THR A 438 -21.59 -7.85 -26.82
CA THR A 438 -20.82 -7.42 -27.98
C THR A 438 -21.00 -8.38 -29.17
N VAL A 439 -21.19 -9.68 -28.92
CA VAL A 439 -21.54 -10.67 -29.94
C VAL A 439 -22.79 -10.23 -30.68
N ARG A 440 -23.86 -9.93 -29.96
CA ARG A 440 -25.14 -9.51 -30.53
C ARG A 440 -25.02 -8.16 -31.27
N LEU A 441 -24.37 -7.18 -30.65
CA LEU A 441 -24.21 -5.86 -31.24
C LEU A 441 -23.46 -5.91 -32.58
N LEU A 442 -22.36 -6.68 -32.66
CA LEU A 442 -21.60 -6.81 -33.90
C LEU A 442 -22.32 -7.70 -34.95
N HIS A 443 -23.11 -8.67 -34.51
CA HIS A 443 -23.88 -9.53 -35.42
C HIS A 443 -25.04 -8.77 -36.10
N GLU A 444 -25.69 -7.87 -35.35
CA GLU A 444 -26.81 -7.04 -35.83
C GLU A 444 -26.36 -5.73 -36.52
N ALA A 445 -25.05 -5.37 -36.44
CA ALA A 445 -24.52 -4.12 -36.94
C ALA A 445 -24.56 -4.04 -38.47
N GLU A 446 -25.22 -3.02 -39.04
CA GLU A 446 -25.31 -2.82 -40.48
C GLU A 446 -23.93 -2.53 -41.09
N GLY A 447 -23.58 -3.35 -42.10
CA GLY A 447 -22.31 -3.22 -42.82
C GLY A 447 -21.10 -3.86 -42.12
N VAL A 448 -21.30 -4.55 -40.98
CA VAL A 448 -20.28 -5.36 -40.34
C VAL A 448 -20.59 -6.85 -40.59
N THR A 449 -19.58 -7.64 -40.87
CA THR A 449 -19.74 -9.10 -41.05
C THR A 449 -19.00 -9.80 -39.91
N LEU A 450 -19.72 -10.17 -38.85
CA LEU A 450 -19.16 -11.03 -37.80
C LEU A 450 -19.06 -12.47 -38.33
N VAL A 451 -17.85 -13.01 -38.41
CA VAL A 451 -17.56 -14.29 -39.10
C VAL A 451 -17.35 -15.41 -38.10
N THR A 452 -16.66 -15.12 -36.98
CA THR A 452 -16.29 -16.15 -36.01
C THR A 452 -16.05 -15.54 -34.64
N LEU A 453 -16.15 -16.39 -33.62
CA LEU A 453 -15.90 -16.04 -32.23
C LEU A 453 -14.69 -16.82 -31.70
N PHE A 454 -14.02 -16.25 -30.72
CA PHE A 454 -12.95 -16.88 -29.97
C PHE A 454 -13.26 -16.75 -28.47
N SER A 455 -13.24 -17.86 -27.74
CA SER A 455 -13.50 -17.85 -26.31
C SER A 455 -12.26 -18.23 -25.51
N PRO A 456 -11.96 -17.47 -24.44
CA PRO A 456 -10.87 -17.81 -23.52
C PRO A 456 -11.30 -18.89 -22.52
N GLU A 457 -10.57 -19.01 -21.42
CA GLU A 457 -10.88 -19.85 -20.26
C GLU A 457 -12.34 -19.65 -19.80
N HIS A 458 -12.98 -20.71 -19.35
CA HIS A 458 -14.40 -20.78 -18.98
C HIS A 458 -15.42 -20.66 -20.13
N GLY A 459 -14.97 -20.54 -21.38
CA GLY A 459 -15.85 -20.47 -22.56
C GLY A 459 -16.56 -19.13 -22.75
N LEU A 460 -17.38 -19.03 -23.80
CA LEU A 460 -18.09 -17.80 -24.17
C LEU A 460 -19.03 -17.29 -23.06
N GLU A 461 -19.69 -18.22 -22.35
CA GLU A 461 -20.65 -17.91 -21.29
C GLU A 461 -20.03 -17.86 -19.89
N GLY A 462 -18.72 -18.13 -19.75
CA GLY A 462 -18.02 -18.12 -18.46
C GLY A 462 -18.45 -19.22 -17.48
N LYS A 463 -19.05 -20.32 -17.97
CA LYS A 463 -19.65 -21.35 -17.11
C LYS A 463 -18.87 -22.67 -17.04
N LEU A 464 -17.84 -22.83 -17.87
CA LEU A 464 -17.10 -24.08 -17.98
C LEU A 464 -15.86 -24.04 -17.08
N ASP A 465 -15.81 -24.95 -16.11
CA ASP A 465 -14.65 -25.14 -15.23
C ASP A 465 -14.03 -26.53 -15.50
N ILE A 466 -13.43 -26.65 -16.69
CA ILE A 466 -12.78 -27.87 -17.16
C ILE A 466 -11.40 -27.58 -17.74
N PRO A 467 -10.43 -28.52 -17.64
CA PRO A 467 -9.04 -28.26 -18.04
C PRO A 467 -8.83 -27.98 -19.54
N LYS A 468 -9.74 -28.41 -20.41
CA LYS A 468 -9.70 -28.14 -21.85
C LYS A 468 -11.12 -27.93 -22.38
N ILE A 469 -11.29 -26.81 -23.09
CA ILE A 469 -12.57 -26.47 -23.76
C ILE A 469 -12.36 -26.68 -25.26
N GLY A 470 -13.19 -27.47 -25.89
CA GLY A 470 -13.20 -27.65 -27.34
C GLY A 470 -13.92 -26.54 -28.07
N ASP A 471 -13.80 -26.53 -29.43
CA ASP A 471 -14.56 -25.63 -30.27
C ASP A 471 -16.08 -25.88 -30.10
N GLN A 472 -16.85 -24.79 -30.20
CA GLN A 472 -18.29 -24.78 -29.98
C GLN A 472 -19.02 -24.04 -31.11
N GLN A 473 -20.34 -24.00 -31.04
CA GLN A 473 -21.17 -23.14 -31.89
C GLN A 473 -22.02 -22.25 -30.98
N ASP A 474 -22.01 -20.95 -31.24
CA ASP A 474 -22.85 -20.02 -30.51
C ASP A 474 -24.32 -20.22 -30.86
N SER A 475 -25.14 -20.44 -29.87
CA SER A 475 -26.58 -20.77 -30.05
C SER A 475 -27.39 -19.57 -30.54
N THR A 476 -26.92 -18.36 -30.35
CA THR A 476 -27.64 -17.13 -30.73
C THR A 476 -27.37 -16.74 -32.17
N THR A 477 -26.13 -16.82 -32.61
CA THR A 477 -25.70 -16.36 -33.94
C THR A 477 -25.44 -17.50 -34.92
N GLY A 478 -25.30 -18.73 -34.40
CA GLY A 478 -24.91 -19.91 -35.21
C GLY A 478 -23.43 -19.88 -35.64
N LEU A 479 -22.64 -18.93 -35.16
CA LEU A 479 -21.25 -18.82 -35.54
C LEU A 479 -20.37 -19.84 -34.82
N LYS A 480 -19.27 -20.22 -35.49
CA LYS A 480 -18.26 -21.08 -34.87
C LYS A 480 -17.50 -20.31 -33.82
N VAL A 481 -17.33 -20.95 -32.65
CA VAL A 481 -16.53 -20.45 -31.53
C VAL A 481 -15.28 -21.30 -31.42
N PHE A 482 -14.14 -20.72 -31.72
CA PHE A 482 -12.84 -21.36 -31.51
C PHE A 482 -12.40 -21.19 -30.06
N SER A 483 -12.02 -22.29 -29.44
CA SER A 483 -11.50 -22.24 -28.07
C SER A 483 -10.04 -21.80 -28.06
N LEU A 484 -9.75 -20.78 -27.25
CA LEU A 484 -8.37 -20.37 -26.92
C LEU A 484 -7.92 -20.98 -25.56
N TYR A 485 -8.67 -21.97 -25.06
CA TYR A 485 -8.36 -22.72 -23.83
C TYR A 485 -8.51 -24.23 -24.05
N GLY A 486 -7.91 -24.71 -25.13
CA GLY A 486 -7.96 -26.10 -25.53
C GLY A 486 -6.58 -26.64 -25.92
N GLU A 487 -6.45 -27.05 -27.17
CA GLU A 487 -5.19 -27.51 -27.75
C GLU A 487 -4.25 -26.34 -28.06
N THR A 488 -4.79 -25.16 -28.33
CA THR A 488 -4.03 -23.91 -28.55
C THR A 488 -4.50 -22.81 -27.61
N ARG A 489 -3.62 -21.87 -27.32
CA ARG A 489 -3.94 -20.66 -26.52
C ARG A 489 -3.91 -19.39 -27.36
N THR A 490 -3.75 -19.53 -28.67
CA THR A 490 -3.76 -18.44 -29.64
C THR A 490 -4.59 -18.84 -30.86
N PRO A 491 -5.21 -17.89 -31.58
CA PRO A 491 -5.89 -18.18 -32.82
C PRO A 491 -4.94 -18.85 -33.82
N THR A 492 -5.40 -19.90 -34.48
CA THR A 492 -4.63 -20.62 -35.50
C THR A 492 -4.70 -19.90 -36.84
N LYS A 493 -3.76 -20.19 -37.75
CA LYS A 493 -3.81 -19.66 -39.11
C LYS A 493 -5.12 -20.00 -39.82
N GLU A 494 -5.67 -21.18 -39.57
CA GLU A 494 -6.93 -21.65 -40.13
C GLU A 494 -8.12 -20.82 -39.62
N SER A 495 -8.20 -20.58 -38.31
CA SER A 495 -9.27 -19.78 -37.70
C SER A 495 -9.24 -18.30 -38.11
N LEU A 496 -8.09 -17.79 -38.56
CA LEU A 496 -7.90 -16.41 -39.02
C LEU A 496 -8.14 -16.23 -40.54
N GLN A 497 -8.20 -17.29 -41.35
CA GLN A 497 -8.28 -17.19 -42.81
C GLN A 497 -9.53 -16.44 -43.32
N SER A 498 -10.63 -16.51 -42.58
CA SER A 498 -11.90 -15.92 -42.98
C SER A 498 -12.13 -14.49 -42.51
N ILE A 499 -11.20 -13.92 -41.70
CA ILE A 499 -11.33 -12.58 -41.13
C ILE A 499 -10.22 -11.66 -41.61
N ASP A 500 -10.49 -10.37 -41.60
CA ASP A 500 -9.52 -9.32 -41.89
C ASP A 500 -9.32 -8.37 -40.72
N THR A 501 -10.18 -8.46 -39.70
CA THR A 501 -10.16 -7.63 -38.50
C THR A 501 -10.45 -8.49 -37.28
N LEU A 502 -9.63 -8.38 -36.26
CA LEU A 502 -9.84 -9.02 -34.98
C LEU A 502 -10.20 -7.96 -33.93
N VAL A 503 -11.32 -8.15 -33.28
CA VAL A 503 -11.79 -7.31 -32.16
C VAL A 503 -11.60 -8.09 -30.88
N PHE A 504 -11.08 -7.42 -29.87
CA PHE A 504 -10.95 -7.95 -28.53
C PHE A 504 -11.86 -7.14 -27.60
N ASP A 505 -12.81 -7.78 -26.95
CA ASP A 505 -13.72 -7.17 -25.99
C ASP A 505 -13.97 -8.11 -24.82
N ILE A 506 -13.09 -8.02 -23.84
CA ILE A 506 -13.17 -8.72 -22.56
C ILE A 506 -12.84 -7.69 -21.49
N GLN A 507 -13.63 -7.65 -20.43
CA GLN A 507 -13.27 -6.88 -19.24
C GLN A 507 -12.19 -7.66 -18.47
N ASP A 508 -10.94 -7.38 -18.79
CA ASP A 508 -9.79 -7.86 -18.06
C ASP A 508 -9.44 -6.86 -16.97
N VAL A 509 -9.58 -7.26 -15.71
CA VAL A 509 -9.26 -6.41 -14.55
C VAL A 509 -7.76 -6.33 -14.27
N GLY A 510 -6.91 -6.85 -15.17
CA GLY A 510 -5.45 -6.84 -15.00
C GLY A 510 -4.97 -7.69 -13.83
N CYS A 511 -5.77 -8.63 -13.36
CA CYS A 511 -5.47 -9.50 -12.24
C CYS A 511 -4.73 -10.75 -12.70
N ARG A 512 -3.82 -11.26 -11.89
CA ARG A 512 -3.01 -12.47 -12.18
C ARG A 512 -3.84 -13.71 -12.50
N PHE A 513 -5.10 -13.73 -12.13
CA PHE A 513 -6.04 -14.82 -12.42
C PHE A 513 -6.66 -14.73 -13.82
N TYR A 514 -6.51 -13.59 -14.49
CA TYR A 514 -6.99 -13.37 -15.84
C TYR A 514 -5.81 -13.39 -16.81
N THR A 515 -5.72 -14.45 -17.60
CA THR A 515 -4.62 -14.66 -18.57
C THR A 515 -5.11 -14.51 -20.01
N TYR A 516 -6.19 -13.74 -20.22
CA TYR A 516 -6.86 -13.64 -21.51
C TYR A 516 -6.07 -12.89 -22.58
N VAL A 517 -5.12 -12.06 -22.18
CA VAL A 517 -4.31 -11.22 -23.09
C VAL A 517 -2.87 -11.73 -23.26
N SER A 518 -2.46 -12.74 -22.48
CA SER A 518 -1.08 -13.26 -22.46
C SER A 518 -0.81 -14.41 -23.45
#